data_cc64dd7c083f83e37f48926c9350f319
#
_entry.id   cc64dd7c083f83e37f48926c9350f319
#
_cell.length_a   1.000
_cell.length_b   1.000
_cell.length_c   1.000
_cell.angle_alpha   90.00
_cell.angle_beta   90.00
_cell.angle_gamma   90.00
#
_symmetry.space_group_name_H-M   'P 1'
#
loop_
_entity.id
_entity.type
_entity.pdbx_description
1 polymer ?
#
loop_
_entity_poly.entity_id
_entity_poly.type
_entity_poly.pdbx_seq_one_letter_code
_entity_poly.pdbx_strand_id
1 'polypeptide(L)'
;MGAVDVVPFIPIKNVTMEEAVALSKEVGKEVAKRYNLPVFLYEKSASAPHRENLAAVRKGEFEGMAEKIKQPEWHPDFGLAERHPTAGTVAIGARMPLVAYNINLNTPSLEIAHDIAKKIRFIGGGLRYCKAMGVELKDRGITQVSINMTDYTRTALYRAFELVRVEAVSYTHLTLPTKLE
;
A
#
# COMPACT_ATOMS: atom_id res chain seq x y z
N MET A 1 -0.21 9.03 9.86
CA MET A 1 1.22 9.18 10.14
C MET A 1 1.61 10.65 10.23
N GLY A 2 1.42 11.49 9.24
CA GLY A 2 1.75 12.90 9.31
C GLY A 2 1.23 13.73 8.14
N ALA A 3 1.58 15.03 8.14
CA ALA A 3 1.18 15.99 7.10
C ALA A 3 1.71 15.59 5.72
N VAL A 4 2.95 15.03 5.66
CA VAL A 4 3.48 14.30 4.51
C VAL A 4 3.56 12.84 4.92
N ASP A 5 2.59 12.06 4.50
CA ASP A 5 2.41 10.69 4.95
C ASP A 5 3.48 9.75 4.38
N VAL A 6 3.66 9.77 3.06
CA VAL A 6 4.56 8.86 2.35
C VAL A 6 5.28 9.56 1.20
N VAL A 7 6.58 9.34 1.08
CA VAL A 7 7.42 9.79 -0.04
C VAL A 7 8.03 8.59 -0.75
N PRO A 8 7.44 8.14 -1.88
CA PRO A 8 7.99 7.02 -2.64
C PRO A 8 9.05 7.47 -3.66
N PHE A 9 10.14 6.75 -3.73
CA PHE A 9 11.12 6.83 -4.81
C PHE A 9 10.88 5.67 -5.78
N ILE A 10 10.57 5.99 -7.03
CA ILE A 10 10.18 5.01 -8.05
C ILE A 10 11.14 5.12 -9.23
N PRO A 11 12.01 4.12 -9.47
CA PRO A 11 12.87 4.11 -10.65
C PRO A 11 12.02 3.94 -11.91
N ILE A 12 12.11 4.88 -12.87
CA ILE A 12 11.33 4.86 -14.12
C ILE A 12 12.23 4.53 -15.30
N LYS A 13 13.30 5.30 -15.50
CA LYS A 13 14.19 5.16 -16.64
C LYS A 13 15.61 5.56 -16.25
N ASN A 14 16.59 4.77 -16.68
CA ASN A 14 18.02 5.01 -16.44
C ASN A 14 18.40 5.16 -14.96
N VAL A 15 17.65 4.54 -14.06
CA VAL A 15 17.88 4.51 -12.61
C VAL A 15 17.59 3.11 -12.12
N THR A 16 18.47 2.54 -11.33
CA THR A 16 18.28 1.23 -10.71
C THR A 16 17.48 1.36 -9.40
N MET A 17 17.01 0.23 -8.90
CA MET A 17 16.36 0.18 -7.59
C MET A 17 17.34 0.52 -6.46
N GLU A 18 18.59 0.09 -6.59
CA GLU A 18 19.66 0.36 -5.63
C GLU A 18 19.97 1.85 -5.52
N GLU A 19 20.03 2.54 -6.67
CA GLU A 19 20.19 4.00 -6.70
C GLU A 19 18.99 4.72 -6.08
N ALA A 20 17.77 4.27 -6.36
CA ALA A 20 16.56 4.82 -5.75
C ALA A 20 16.54 4.58 -4.22
N VAL A 21 17.02 3.43 -3.75
CA VAL A 21 17.18 3.14 -2.31
C VAL A 21 18.21 4.08 -1.68
N ALA A 22 19.37 4.25 -2.32
CA ALA A 22 20.41 5.16 -1.81
C ALA A 22 19.88 6.60 -1.69
N LEU A 23 19.23 7.09 -2.74
CA LEU A 23 18.63 8.42 -2.77
C LEU A 23 17.54 8.59 -1.71
N SER A 24 16.69 7.60 -1.53
CA SER A 24 15.63 7.65 -0.51
C SER A 24 16.19 7.76 0.93
N LYS A 25 17.31 7.09 1.20
CA LYS A 25 18.01 7.18 2.50
C LYS A 25 18.67 8.53 2.69
N GLU A 26 19.31 9.08 1.67
CA GLU A 26 19.93 10.40 1.70
C GLU A 26 18.87 11.49 1.97
N VAL A 27 17.78 11.46 1.21
CA VAL A 27 16.67 12.41 1.41
C VAL A 27 16.03 12.23 2.77
N GLY A 28 15.84 10.99 3.23
CA GLY A 28 15.30 10.72 4.57
C GLY A 28 16.14 11.33 5.68
N LYS A 29 17.47 11.20 5.59
CA LYS A 29 18.42 11.81 6.54
C LYS A 29 18.37 13.33 6.51
N GLU A 30 18.28 13.92 5.31
CA GLU A 30 18.21 15.38 5.17
C GLU A 30 16.86 15.93 5.67
N VAL A 31 15.73 15.23 5.42
CA VAL A 31 14.40 15.59 5.94
C VAL A 31 14.40 15.59 7.47
N ALA A 32 14.94 14.54 8.08
CA ALA A 32 15.03 14.44 9.53
C ALA A 32 15.86 15.58 10.14
N LYS A 33 17.01 15.90 9.52
CA LYS A 33 17.90 16.96 9.98
C LYS A 33 17.28 18.35 9.80
N ARG A 34 16.66 18.62 8.66
CA ARG A 34 16.17 19.97 8.30
C ARG A 34 14.87 20.34 9.01
N TYR A 35 13.97 19.35 9.16
CA TYR A 35 12.61 19.58 9.67
C TYR A 35 12.39 18.97 11.06
N ASN A 36 13.39 18.36 11.65
CA ASN A 36 13.28 17.60 12.91
C ASN A 36 12.12 16.57 12.87
N LEU A 37 11.93 15.95 11.70
CA LEU A 37 10.82 15.05 11.42
C LEU A 37 11.30 13.60 11.51
N PRO A 38 10.68 12.74 12.32
CA PRO A 38 11.01 11.32 12.37
C PRO A 38 10.69 10.63 11.05
N VAL A 39 11.67 9.90 10.51
CA VAL A 39 11.59 9.22 9.21
C VAL A 39 11.67 7.72 9.40
N PHE A 40 10.70 7.01 8.81
CA PHE A 40 10.68 5.55 8.72
C PHE A 40 10.98 5.12 7.30
N LEU A 41 11.99 4.28 7.13
CA LEU A 41 12.27 3.67 5.83
C LEU A 41 11.34 2.47 5.61
N TYR A 42 10.85 2.31 4.37
CA TYR A 42 9.93 1.23 4.01
C TYR A 42 10.24 0.60 2.66
N GLU A 43 9.55 -0.51 2.34
CA GLU A 43 9.71 -1.31 1.10
C GLU A 43 11.18 -1.68 0.88
N LYS A 44 11.76 -1.36 -0.29
CA LYS A 44 13.16 -1.69 -0.63
C LYS A 44 14.19 -0.95 0.20
N SER A 45 13.80 0.13 0.83
CA SER A 45 14.68 0.93 1.72
C SER A 45 14.60 0.50 3.18
N ALA A 46 13.66 -0.39 3.53
CA ALA A 46 13.41 -0.81 4.91
C ALA A 46 14.67 -1.29 5.62
N SER A 47 14.86 -0.84 6.84
CA SER A 47 15.98 -1.26 7.72
C SER A 47 15.72 -2.60 8.41
N ALA A 48 14.45 -3.05 8.46
CA ALA A 48 14.05 -4.30 9.09
C ALA A 48 12.84 -4.92 8.37
N PRO A 49 12.68 -6.27 8.38
CA PRO A 49 11.61 -6.95 7.65
C PRO A 49 10.19 -6.50 8.01
N HIS A 50 9.91 -6.18 9.27
CA HIS A 50 8.60 -5.71 9.72
C HIS A 50 8.22 -4.34 9.18
N ARG A 51 9.18 -3.57 8.62
CA ARG A 51 9.01 -2.25 8.01
C ARG A 51 8.83 -2.28 6.49
N GLU A 52 9.06 -3.44 5.84
CA GLU A 52 8.84 -3.55 4.41
C GLU A 52 7.40 -3.21 4.02
N ASN A 53 6.42 -3.64 4.81
CA ASN A 53 5.03 -3.34 4.53
C ASN A 53 4.63 -1.96 5.07
N LEU A 54 4.40 -1.02 4.15
CA LEU A 54 3.95 0.33 4.48
C LEU A 54 2.72 0.35 5.40
N ALA A 55 1.77 -0.60 5.25
CA ALA A 55 0.60 -0.67 6.11
C ALA A 55 0.97 -0.97 7.57
N ALA A 56 2.02 -1.76 7.82
CA ALA A 56 2.54 -1.99 9.16
C ALA A 56 3.19 -0.74 9.74
N VAL A 57 3.96 0.00 8.92
CA VAL A 57 4.56 1.28 9.32
C VAL A 57 3.49 2.30 9.69
N ARG A 58 2.42 2.41 8.89
CA ARG A 58 1.31 3.36 9.08
C ARG A 58 0.33 2.99 10.18
N LYS A 59 0.37 1.75 10.68
CA LYS A 59 -0.59 1.27 11.69
C LYS A 59 -0.56 2.16 12.93
N GLY A 60 -1.75 2.64 13.32
CA GLY A 60 -1.94 3.59 14.42
C GLY A 60 -2.05 5.04 13.95
N GLU A 61 -1.80 5.31 12.67
CA GLU A 61 -1.95 6.62 12.03
C GLU A 61 -1.21 7.75 12.77
N PHE A 62 -1.71 8.97 12.77
CA PHE A 62 -1.08 10.09 13.45
C PHE A 62 -1.12 9.92 14.98
N GLU A 63 -2.28 9.50 15.50
CA GLU A 63 -2.54 9.40 16.93
C GLU A 63 -1.69 8.31 17.59
N GLY A 64 -1.72 7.11 17.02
CA GLY A 64 -1.01 5.96 17.57
C GLY A 64 0.51 6.01 17.41
N MET A 65 1.03 6.88 16.53
CA MET A 65 2.48 7.01 16.35
C MET A 65 3.20 7.52 17.60
N ALA A 66 2.53 8.31 18.45
CA ALA A 66 3.14 8.83 19.68
C ALA A 66 3.56 7.70 20.65
N GLU A 67 2.79 6.63 20.72
CA GLU A 67 3.11 5.47 21.56
C GLU A 67 3.96 4.44 20.81
N LYS A 68 3.71 4.26 19.52
CA LYS A 68 4.44 3.31 18.68
C LYS A 68 5.92 3.64 18.60
N ILE A 69 6.27 4.91 18.41
CA ILE A 69 7.66 5.38 18.25
C ILE A 69 8.53 5.18 19.52
N LYS A 70 7.90 4.98 20.68
CA LYS A 70 8.59 4.67 21.94
C LYS A 70 9.07 3.23 22.02
N GLN A 71 8.53 2.34 21.20
CA GLN A 71 8.90 0.93 21.17
C GLN A 71 10.23 0.79 20.42
N PRO A 72 11.23 0.06 20.94
CA PRO A 72 12.57 -0.02 20.33
C PRO A 72 12.56 -0.47 18.87
N GLU A 73 11.69 -1.43 18.50
CA GLU A 73 11.54 -1.93 17.14
C GLU A 73 10.91 -0.90 16.18
N TRP A 74 10.28 0.15 16.73
CA TRP A 74 9.66 1.24 15.98
C TRP A 74 10.39 2.59 16.17
N HIS A 75 11.62 2.60 16.67
CA HIS A 75 12.42 3.81 16.60
C HIS A 75 12.62 4.23 15.13
N PRO A 76 12.57 5.53 14.82
CA PRO A 76 12.74 6.00 13.45
C PRO A 76 14.14 5.68 12.93
N ASP A 77 14.28 5.52 11.62
CA ASP A 77 15.58 5.32 10.96
C ASP A 77 16.42 6.61 11.00
N PHE A 78 15.73 7.76 10.96
CA PHE A 78 16.36 9.08 11.12
C PHE A 78 15.47 9.99 11.94
N GLY A 79 16.09 10.89 12.70
CA GLY A 79 15.41 11.83 13.59
C GLY A 79 15.24 11.31 15.01
N LEU A 80 14.52 12.07 15.82
CA LEU A 80 14.26 11.73 17.22
C LEU A 80 13.15 10.71 17.34
N ALA A 81 13.23 9.84 18.37
CA ALA A 81 12.17 8.89 18.70
C ALA A 81 10.98 9.58 19.40
N GLU A 82 10.53 10.69 18.81
CA GLU A 82 9.42 11.49 19.28
C GLU A 82 8.62 12.02 18.10
N ARG A 83 7.30 11.84 18.13
CA ARG A 83 6.42 12.32 17.06
C ARG A 83 6.43 13.85 17.00
N HIS A 84 6.68 14.40 15.81
CA HIS A 84 6.57 15.85 15.62
C HIS A 84 5.13 16.32 15.91
N PRO A 85 4.93 17.40 16.70
CA PRO A 85 3.61 17.77 17.24
C PRO A 85 2.56 18.07 16.19
N THR A 86 2.93 18.67 15.07
CA THR A 86 2.02 19.03 13.99
C THR A 86 2.23 18.21 12.73
N ALA A 87 3.48 17.95 12.35
CA ALA A 87 3.81 17.23 11.11
C ALA A 87 3.81 15.70 11.25
N GLY A 88 3.77 15.16 12.49
CA GLY A 88 3.73 13.72 12.73
C GLY A 88 5.03 13.02 12.42
N THR A 89 4.98 12.01 11.55
CA THR A 89 6.11 11.23 11.06
C THR A 89 5.95 11.02 9.55
N VAL A 90 7.02 10.66 8.84
CA VAL A 90 6.98 10.39 7.40
C VAL A 90 7.57 9.01 7.09
N ALA A 91 6.96 8.30 6.14
CA ALA A 91 7.54 7.09 5.56
C ALA A 91 8.23 7.45 4.23
N ILE A 92 9.52 7.12 4.10
CA ILE A 92 10.32 7.38 2.89
C ILE A 92 10.90 6.05 2.40
N GLY A 93 10.81 5.75 1.11
CA GLY A 93 11.41 4.52 0.61
C GLY A 93 11.27 4.31 -0.88
N ALA A 94 12.10 3.42 -1.42
CA ALA A 94 12.08 3.03 -2.81
C ALA A 94 11.16 1.82 -3.03
N ARG A 95 10.38 1.85 -4.10
CA ARG A 95 9.48 0.75 -4.47
C ARG A 95 9.27 0.67 -5.98
N MET A 96 8.76 -0.46 -6.44
CA MET A 96 8.31 -0.62 -7.81
C MET A 96 7.08 0.26 -8.12
N PRO A 97 6.86 0.64 -9.39
CA PRO A 97 5.61 1.26 -9.81
C PRO A 97 4.40 0.42 -9.36
N LEU A 98 3.43 1.08 -8.78
CA LEU A 98 2.17 0.48 -8.40
C LEU A 98 1.17 0.62 -9.55
N VAL A 99 0.47 -0.45 -9.88
CA VAL A 99 -0.65 -0.40 -10.82
C VAL A 99 -1.95 -0.52 -10.04
N ALA A 100 -2.72 0.56 -10.03
CA ALA A 100 -4.09 0.54 -9.54
C ALA A 100 -5.00 -0.08 -10.62
N TYR A 101 -5.75 -1.11 -10.24
CA TYR A 101 -6.63 -1.83 -11.15
C TYR A 101 -7.92 -2.18 -10.41
N ASN A 102 -9.02 -1.62 -10.85
CA ASN A 102 -10.29 -1.78 -10.16
C ASN A 102 -11.27 -2.58 -11.02
N ILE A 103 -12.00 -3.49 -10.39
CA ILE A 103 -13.00 -4.34 -11.06
C ILE A 103 -14.35 -4.08 -10.44
N ASN A 104 -15.28 -3.55 -11.24
CA ASN A 104 -16.65 -3.33 -10.81
C ASN A 104 -17.42 -4.66 -10.77
N LEU A 105 -18.22 -4.84 -9.73
CA LEU A 105 -19.12 -5.97 -9.57
C LEU A 105 -20.56 -5.46 -9.74
N ASN A 106 -21.35 -6.18 -10.53
CA ASN A 106 -22.77 -5.84 -10.73
C ASN A 106 -23.63 -6.30 -9.53
N THR A 107 -23.27 -5.82 -8.33
CA THR A 107 -24.00 -6.09 -7.08
C THR A 107 -23.83 -4.93 -6.13
N PRO A 108 -24.85 -4.55 -5.33
CA PRO A 108 -24.70 -3.56 -4.27
C PRO A 108 -24.07 -4.14 -3.00
N SER A 109 -23.85 -5.46 -2.91
CA SER A 109 -23.33 -6.12 -1.71
C SER A 109 -21.83 -5.86 -1.51
N LEU A 110 -21.51 -4.96 -0.58
CA LEU A 110 -20.13 -4.68 -0.17
C LEU A 110 -19.47 -5.92 0.47
N GLU A 111 -20.25 -6.79 1.12
CA GLU A 111 -19.76 -8.03 1.71
C GLU A 111 -19.14 -8.94 0.65
N ILE A 112 -19.82 -9.14 -0.49
CA ILE A 112 -19.30 -9.92 -1.61
C ILE A 112 -17.99 -9.32 -2.13
N ALA A 113 -17.93 -8.01 -2.32
CA ALA A 113 -16.70 -7.34 -2.77
C ALA A 113 -15.55 -7.52 -1.77
N HIS A 114 -15.83 -7.44 -0.47
CA HIS A 114 -14.84 -7.69 0.58
C HIS A 114 -14.35 -9.14 0.60
N ASP A 115 -15.25 -10.11 0.44
CA ASP A 115 -14.87 -11.53 0.45
C ASP A 115 -14.02 -11.89 -0.76
N ILE A 116 -14.38 -11.41 -1.95
CA ILE A 116 -13.54 -11.56 -3.15
C ILE A 116 -12.17 -10.91 -2.91
N ALA A 117 -12.14 -9.67 -2.41
CA ALA A 117 -10.89 -8.98 -2.12
C ALA A 117 -10.01 -9.73 -1.12
N LYS A 118 -10.58 -10.36 -0.09
CA LYS A 118 -9.84 -11.21 0.86
C LYS A 118 -9.21 -12.41 0.18
N LYS A 119 -9.93 -13.08 -0.71
CA LYS A 119 -9.48 -14.30 -1.41
C LYS A 119 -8.37 -14.01 -2.42
N ILE A 120 -8.41 -12.87 -3.11
CA ILE A 120 -7.42 -12.56 -4.15
C ILE A 120 -6.13 -11.91 -3.63
N ARG A 121 -6.15 -11.25 -2.47
CA ARG A 121 -4.95 -10.60 -1.92
C ARG A 121 -4.02 -11.58 -1.22
N PHE A 122 -2.71 -11.29 -1.23
CA PHE A 122 -1.68 -12.17 -0.68
C PHE A 122 -1.91 -12.56 0.79
N ILE A 123 -2.28 -11.60 1.65
CA ILE A 123 -2.50 -11.85 3.08
C ILE A 123 -3.68 -12.80 3.35
N GLY A 124 -4.58 -12.99 2.37
CA GLY A 124 -5.67 -13.96 2.42
C GLY A 124 -5.34 -15.30 1.75
N GLY A 125 -4.08 -15.53 1.37
CA GLY A 125 -3.67 -16.74 0.65
C GLY A 125 -3.76 -16.63 -0.89
N GLY A 126 -4.11 -15.47 -1.41
CA GLY A 126 -4.22 -15.21 -2.84
C GLY A 126 -2.90 -14.82 -3.52
N LEU A 127 -3.00 -13.97 -4.53
CA LEU A 127 -1.88 -13.59 -5.38
C LEU A 127 -0.84 -12.77 -4.65
N ARG A 128 0.42 -13.20 -4.71
CA ARG A 128 1.56 -12.40 -4.24
C ARG A 128 1.63 -11.10 -5.04
N TYR A 129 2.00 -10.00 -4.40
CA TYR A 129 2.03 -8.66 -4.98
C TYR A 129 0.66 -8.08 -5.36
N CYS A 130 -0.44 -8.66 -4.83
CA CYS A 130 -1.79 -8.15 -4.94
C CYS A 130 -2.29 -7.69 -3.57
N LYS A 131 -2.66 -6.42 -3.47
CA LYS A 131 -3.43 -5.85 -2.34
C LYS A 131 -4.81 -5.53 -2.86
N ALA A 132 -5.85 -5.90 -2.13
CA ALA A 132 -7.23 -5.65 -2.56
C ALA A 132 -8.14 -5.34 -1.38
N MET A 133 -9.17 -4.54 -1.66
CA MET A 133 -10.27 -4.21 -0.75
C MET A 133 -11.57 -4.06 -1.51
N GLY A 134 -12.70 -4.37 -0.86
CA GLY A 134 -14.02 -4.05 -1.39
C GLY A 134 -14.33 -2.58 -1.16
N VAL A 135 -14.99 -1.95 -2.13
CA VAL A 135 -15.44 -0.54 -2.07
C VAL A 135 -16.87 -0.45 -2.57
N GLU A 136 -17.69 0.34 -1.91
CA GLU A 136 -19.03 0.68 -2.38
C GLU A 136 -18.98 1.92 -3.26
N LEU A 137 -19.57 1.84 -4.45
CA LEU A 137 -19.78 2.97 -5.34
C LEU A 137 -21.25 3.42 -5.24
N LYS A 138 -21.57 4.19 -4.20
CA LYS A 138 -22.94 4.59 -3.84
C LYS A 138 -23.71 5.24 -4.98
N ASP A 139 -23.03 6.13 -5.70
CA ASP A 139 -23.62 6.87 -6.83
C ASP A 139 -24.02 5.99 -8.00
N ARG A 140 -23.44 4.79 -8.09
CA ARG A 140 -23.71 3.81 -9.15
C ARG A 140 -24.54 2.61 -8.69
N GLY A 141 -24.79 2.46 -7.39
CA GLY A 141 -25.48 1.32 -6.80
C GLY A 141 -24.79 -0.02 -6.98
N ILE A 142 -23.47 -0.02 -7.17
CA ILE A 142 -22.63 -1.21 -7.39
C ILE A 142 -21.45 -1.21 -6.40
N THR A 143 -20.74 -2.33 -6.37
CA THR A 143 -19.50 -2.45 -5.61
C THR A 143 -18.29 -2.68 -6.51
N GLN A 144 -17.11 -2.53 -5.96
CA GLN A 144 -15.85 -2.62 -6.68
C GLN A 144 -14.82 -3.39 -5.85
N VAL A 145 -14.08 -4.26 -6.49
CA VAL A 145 -12.82 -4.78 -5.94
C VAL A 145 -11.71 -3.85 -6.37
N SER A 146 -11.24 -3.02 -5.45
CA SER A 146 -10.12 -2.11 -5.66
C SER A 146 -8.82 -2.85 -5.43
N ILE A 147 -7.96 -2.88 -6.44
CA ILE A 147 -6.73 -3.68 -6.47
C ILE A 147 -5.53 -2.78 -6.66
N ASN A 148 -4.48 -3.03 -5.89
CA ASN A 148 -3.16 -2.45 -6.07
C ASN A 148 -2.16 -3.57 -6.34
N MET A 149 -1.67 -3.65 -7.59
CA MET A 149 -0.58 -4.55 -7.96
C MET A 149 0.76 -3.90 -7.61
N THR A 150 1.45 -4.46 -6.63
CA THR A 150 2.71 -3.90 -6.12
C THR A 150 3.93 -4.34 -6.92
N ASP A 151 3.80 -5.43 -7.69
CA ASP A 151 4.79 -5.90 -8.65
C ASP A 151 4.08 -6.64 -9.80
N TYR A 152 3.73 -5.90 -10.85
CA TYR A 152 3.02 -6.43 -12.01
C TYR A 152 3.91 -7.31 -12.90
N THR A 153 5.23 -7.25 -12.73
CA THR A 153 6.16 -8.10 -13.50
C THR A 153 6.16 -9.54 -12.99
N ARG A 154 5.86 -9.74 -11.71
CA ARG A 154 5.79 -11.05 -11.06
C ARG A 154 4.35 -11.58 -10.95
N THR A 155 3.38 -10.70 -10.80
CA THR A 155 1.97 -11.06 -10.81
C THR A 155 1.26 -10.23 -11.88
N ALA A 156 0.94 -10.85 -13.00
CA ALA A 156 0.31 -10.18 -14.13
C ALA A 156 -1.16 -9.80 -13.83
N LEU A 157 -1.59 -8.65 -14.36
CA LEU A 157 -2.94 -8.10 -14.14
C LEU A 157 -4.07 -9.06 -14.51
N TYR A 158 -3.93 -9.78 -15.63
CA TYR A 158 -4.96 -10.71 -16.07
C TYR A 158 -5.26 -11.81 -15.04
N ARG A 159 -4.25 -12.23 -14.24
CA ARG A 159 -4.46 -13.22 -13.17
C ARG A 159 -5.37 -12.68 -12.08
N ALA A 160 -5.20 -11.40 -11.71
CA ALA A 160 -6.07 -10.77 -10.74
C ALA A 160 -7.50 -10.66 -11.28
N PHE A 161 -7.66 -10.28 -12.56
CA PHE A 161 -8.97 -10.21 -13.22
C PHE A 161 -9.67 -11.58 -13.25
N GLU A 162 -8.98 -12.63 -13.73
CA GLU A 162 -9.55 -13.96 -13.81
C GLU A 162 -9.94 -14.53 -12.45
N LEU A 163 -9.10 -14.28 -11.43
CA LEU A 163 -9.43 -14.74 -10.09
C LEU A 163 -10.66 -14.02 -9.53
N VAL A 164 -10.78 -12.70 -9.71
CA VAL A 164 -12.01 -11.97 -9.35
C VAL A 164 -13.21 -12.50 -10.12
N ARG A 165 -13.06 -12.78 -11.42
CA ARG A 165 -14.14 -13.32 -12.25
C ARG A 165 -14.62 -14.68 -11.74
N VAL A 166 -13.71 -15.59 -11.46
CA VAL A 166 -14.03 -16.93 -10.93
C VAL A 166 -14.72 -16.83 -9.57
N GLU A 167 -14.21 -16.00 -8.69
CA GLU A 167 -14.82 -15.80 -7.37
C GLU A 167 -16.20 -15.13 -7.48
N ALA A 168 -16.38 -14.14 -8.36
CA ALA A 168 -17.66 -13.47 -8.56
C ALA A 168 -18.75 -14.44 -9.06
N VAL A 169 -18.40 -15.32 -9.98
CA VAL A 169 -19.35 -16.35 -10.50
C VAL A 169 -19.82 -17.29 -9.39
N SER A 170 -19.00 -17.56 -8.38
CA SER A 170 -19.38 -18.42 -7.25
C SER A 170 -20.52 -17.86 -6.37
N TYR A 171 -20.78 -16.55 -6.46
CA TYR A 171 -21.90 -15.90 -5.76
C TYR A 171 -23.20 -15.85 -6.60
N THR A 172 -23.37 -16.77 -7.54
CA THR A 172 -24.55 -16.95 -8.40
C THR A 172 -24.92 -15.73 -9.25
N HIS A 173 -24.72 -15.85 -10.57
CA HIS A 173 -25.19 -14.92 -11.61
C HIS A 173 -24.60 -13.49 -11.57
N LEU A 174 -23.49 -13.25 -10.88
CA LEU A 174 -22.78 -11.98 -11.02
C LEU A 174 -22.06 -11.95 -12.38
N THR A 175 -22.47 -11.02 -13.23
CA THR A 175 -21.74 -10.70 -14.45
C THR A 175 -20.75 -9.57 -14.17
N LEU A 176 -19.52 -9.70 -14.65
CA LEU A 176 -18.58 -8.57 -14.66
C LEU A 176 -18.94 -7.66 -15.83
N PRO A 177 -19.01 -6.33 -15.62
CA PRO A 177 -19.06 -5.40 -16.73
C PRO A 177 -17.82 -5.61 -17.61
N THR A 178 -18.03 -5.75 -18.92
CA THR A 178 -16.97 -6.01 -19.90
C THR A 178 -16.15 -4.76 -20.27
N LYS A 179 -16.40 -3.62 -19.64
CA LYS A 179 -15.64 -2.39 -19.88
C LYS A 179 -14.58 -2.21 -18.80
N LEU A 180 -13.33 -2.18 -19.25
CA LEU A 180 -12.22 -1.56 -18.57
C LEU A 180 -12.44 -0.05 -18.60
N GLU A 181 -12.62 0.59 -17.46
CA GLU A 181 -12.59 2.04 -17.33
C GLU A 181 -11.22 2.50 -16.86
#